data_7463ed73903f44ba55c2662aa50ba046
#
_entry.id   7463ed73903f44ba55c2662aa50ba046
#
_cell.length_a   1.000
_cell.length_b   1.000
_cell.length_c   1.000
_cell.angle_alpha   90.00
_cell.angle_beta   90.00
_cell.angle_gamma   90.00
#
_symmetry.space_group_name_H-M   'P 1'
#
loop_
_entity.id
_entity.type
_entity.pdbx_description
1 polymer ?
#
loop_
_entity_poly.entity_id
_entity_poly.type
_entity_poly.pdbx_seq_one_letter_code
_entity_poly.pdbx_strand_id
1 'polypeptide(L)'
;ESMIESPMPTRAEVMDVANAVLDGTDAVMLSAETAAGKYPVETVKAMARVCIGAELHPNVQISKHRLDEFFKDVSETTAMSAVYAANHLPTIKAIVGLTESGTTPQLMSRITTSLPIIAMSKHIATLNMMALYRGVIPLYFDSTKSLPGALTFDVIEALKESGLLQVGDQ
;
A
#
# COMPACT_ATOMS: atom_id res chain seq x y z
N GLU A 1 -1.15 13.80 -20.83
CA GLU A 1 -0.56 14.40 -22.06
C GLU A 1 -1.04 15.84 -22.27
N SER A 2 -2.36 16.13 -22.12
CA SER A 2 -2.89 17.49 -22.27
C SER A 2 -2.23 18.49 -21.31
N MET A 3 -1.84 18.06 -20.13
CA MET A 3 -1.22 18.92 -19.13
C MET A 3 0.23 19.32 -19.41
N ILE A 4 0.80 18.92 -20.53
CA ILE A 4 2.04 19.54 -21.05
C ILE A 4 1.80 21.02 -21.34
N GLU A 5 0.66 21.37 -21.94
CA GLU A 5 0.30 22.72 -22.38
C GLU A 5 -0.89 23.33 -21.62
N SER A 6 -1.68 22.52 -20.89
CA SER A 6 -2.89 22.92 -20.17
C SER A 6 -2.72 22.75 -18.65
N PRO A 7 -3.25 23.68 -17.83
CA PRO A 7 -3.21 23.52 -16.36
C PRO A 7 -4.22 22.48 -15.83
N MET A 8 -5.07 21.91 -16.69
CA MET A 8 -6.10 20.95 -16.32
C MET A 8 -6.08 19.73 -17.25
N PRO A 9 -6.28 18.51 -16.70
CA PRO A 9 -6.39 17.29 -17.48
C PRO A 9 -7.71 17.23 -18.24
N THR A 10 -7.74 16.47 -19.31
CA THR A 10 -8.99 16.08 -19.99
C THR A 10 -9.77 15.08 -19.15
N ARG A 11 -11.08 14.91 -19.46
CA ARG A 11 -11.92 13.88 -18.82
C ARG A 11 -11.39 12.47 -19.09
N ALA A 12 -10.87 12.21 -20.28
CA ALA A 12 -10.29 10.91 -20.64
C ALA A 12 -9.10 10.57 -19.74
N GLU A 13 -8.15 11.49 -19.59
CA GLU A 13 -6.98 11.31 -18.73
C GLU A 13 -7.35 11.09 -17.25
N VAL A 14 -8.35 11.81 -16.75
CA VAL A 14 -8.89 11.59 -15.40
C VAL A 14 -9.44 10.18 -15.25
N MET A 15 -10.21 9.69 -16.25
CA MET A 15 -10.77 8.35 -16.21
C MET A 15 -9.70 7.27 -16.36
N ASP A 16 -8.66 7.49 -17.16
CA ASP A 16 -7.54 6.55 -17.31
C ASP A 16 -6.81 6.34 -15.97
N VAL A 17 -6.51 7.43 -15.25
CA VAL A 17 -5.89 7.35 -13.92
C VAL A 17 -6.83 6.67 -12.91
N ALA A 18 -8.11 7.07 -12.89
CA ALA A 18 -9.10 6.48 -11.98
C ALA A 18 -9.26 4.97 -12.22
N ASN A 19 -9.37 4.54 -13.48
CA ASN A 19 -9.46 3.12 -13.83
C ASN A 19 -8.20 2.35 -13.43
N ALA A 20 -7.00 2.90 -13.65
CA ALA A 20 -5.77 2.26 -13.22
C ALA A 20 -5.77 1.99 -11.70
N VAL A 21 -6.24 2.95 -10.88
CA VAL A 21 -6.36 2.76 -9.43
C VAL A 21 -7.43 1.71 -9.09
N LEU A 22 -8.59 1.75 -9.76
CA LEU A 22 -9.68 0.78 -9.55
C LEU A 22 -9.27 -0.64 -9.94
N ASP A 23 -8.44 -0.78 -10.99
CA ASP A 23 -7.87 -2.05 -11.45
C ASP A 23 -6.73 -2.55 -10.55
N GLY A 24 -6.32 -1.76 -9.57
CA GLY A 24 -5.37 -2.16 -8.54
C GLY A 24 -3.91 -2.02 -8.91
N THR A 25 -3.55 -1.03 -9.75
CA THR A 25 -2.15 -0.71 -10.03
C THR A 25 -1.39 -0.33 -8.75
N ASP A 26 -0.09 -0.61 -8.73
CA ASP A 26 0.79 -0.22 -7.61
C ASP A 26 1.17 1.26 -7.67
N ALA A 27 1.36 1.79 -8.89
CA ALA A 27 1.77 3.17 -9.11
C ALA A 27 1.26 3.67 -10.45
N VAL A 28 1.09 4.97 -10.56
CA VAL A 28 0.84 5.69 -11.80
C VAL A 28 2.03 6.59 -12.12
N MET A 29 2.34 6.74 -13.40
CA MET A 29 3.53 7.46 -13.86
C MET A 29 3.16 8.69 -14.68
N LEU A 30 3.87 9.79 -14.42
CA LEU A 30 3.92 10.97 -15.28
C LEU A 30 5.22 10.96 -16.09
N SER A 31 5.20 11.52 -17.29
CA SER A 31 6.33 11.56 -18.18
C SER A 31 6.60 13.00 -18.64
N ALA A 32 6.25 13.34 -19.87
CA ALA A 32 6.48 14.66 -20.47
C ALA A 32 5.80 15.79 -19.68
N GLU A 33 4.68 15.52 -19.03
CA GLU A 33 3.91 16.49 -18.24
C GLU A 33 4.72 17.08 -17.10
N THR A 34 5.63 16.30 -16.51
CA THR A 34 6.53 16.75 -15.43
C THR A 34 7.95 17.05 -15.92
N ALA A 35 8.39 16.39 -17.02
CA ALA A 35 9.75 16.56 -17.53
C ALA A 35 9.92 17.81 -18.41
N ALA A 36 8.88 18.18 -19.18
CA ALA A 36 8.92 19.26 -20.17
C ALA A 36 7.65 20.13 -20.19
N GLY A 37 6.62 19.76 -19.41
CA GLY A 37 5.36 20.48 -19.37
C GLY A 37 5.45 21.84 -18.69
N LYS A 38 4.50 22.71 -19.02
CA LYS A 38 4.39 24.06 -18.42
C LYS A 38 3.80 24.04 -17.00
N TYR A 39 3.12 22.94 -16.61
CA TYR A 39 2.34 22.84 -15.37
C TYR A 39 2.69 21.59 -14.54
N PRO A 40 3.97 21.33 -14.22
CA PRO A 40 4.38 20.08 -13.55
C PRO A 40 3.76 19.90 -12.16
N VAL A 41 3.66 20.99 -11.39
CA VAL A 41 3.09 20.95 -10.04
C VAL A 41 1.59 20.67 -10.07
N GLU A 42 0.86 21.34 -10.96
CA GLU A 42 -0.58 21.15 -11.18
C GLU A 42 -0.88 19.73 -11.65
N THR A 43 -0.02 19.17 -12.49
CA THR A 43 -0.14 17.79 -12.99
C THR A 43 -0.03 16.79 -11.84
N VAL A 44 0.98 16.90 -10.99
CA VAL A 44 1.12 16.01 -9.81
C VAL A 44 -0.07 16.16 -8.87
N LYS A 45 -0.52 17.40 -8.61
CA LYS A 45 -1.70 17.65 -7.76
C LYS A 45 -2.98 17.08 -8.37
N ALA A 46 -3.16 17.19 -9.69
CA ALA A 46 -4.32 16.64 -10.38
C ALA A 46 -4.33 15.10 -10.27
N MET A 47 -3.22 14.45 -10.58
CA MET A 47 -3.07 13.01 -10.45
C MET A 47 -3.34 12.53 -9.02
N ALA A 48 -2.73 13.16 -8.01
CA ALA A 48 -2.95 12.81 -6.61
C ALA A 48 -4.44 12.90 -6.21
N ARG A 49 -5.14 13.97 -6.63
CA ARG A 49 -6.59 14.11 -6.36
C ARG A 49 -7.42 13.01 -7.01
N VAL A 50 -7.08 12.61 -8.24
CA VAL A 50 -7.79 11.52 -8.93
C VAL A 50 -7.55 10.20 -8.22
N CYS A 51 -6.30 9.88 -7.85
CA CYS A 51 -5.97 8.66 -7.12
C CYS A 51 -6.73 8.60 -5.77
N ILE A 52 -6.66 9.64 -4.96
CA ILE A 52 -7.38 9.70 -3.67
C ILE A 52 -8.89 9.54 -3.88
N GLY A 53 -9.46 10.20 -4.89
CA GLY A 53 -10.88 10.07 -5.20
C GLY A 53 -11.28 8.65 -5.62
N ALA A 54 -10.45 7.97 -6.40
CA ALA A 54 -10.69 6.59 -6.82
C ALA A 54 -10.53 5.60 -5.66
N GLU A 55 -9.57 5.82 -4.76
CA GLU A 55 -9.34 4.97 -3.57
C GLU A 55 -10.49 5.01 -2.57
N LEU A 56 -11.31 6.07 -2.57
CA LEU A 56 -12.52 6.14 -1.75
C LEU A 56 -13.67 5.26 -2.28
N HIS A 57 -13.54 4.71 -3.49
CA HIS A 57 -14.61 3.88 -4.06
C HIS A 57 -14.71 2.54 -3.31
N PRO A 58 -15.94 2.08 -2.92
CA PRO A 58 -16.11 0.87 -2.12
C PRO A 58 -15.47 -0.40 -2.68
N ASN A 59 -15.37 -0.52 -4.01
CA ASN A 59 -14.79 -1.70 -4.67
C ASN A 59 -13.28 -1.84 -4.45
N VAL A 60 -12.56 -0.77 -4.06
CA VAL A 60 -11.14 -0.82 -3.75
C VAL A 60 -10.85 -0.84 -2.25
N GLN A 61 -11.88 -0.92 -1.41
CA GLN A 61 -11.70 -0.94 0.04
C GLN A 61 -11.74 -2.35 0.63
N ILE A 62 -12.53 -3.26 0.07
CA ILE A 62 -12.66 -4.65 0.56
C ILE A 62 -12.79 -5.61 -0.62
N SER A 63 -11.92 -6.61 -0.67
CA SER A 63 -12.00 -7.69 -1.67
C SER A 63 -13.09 -8.69 -1.32
N LYS A 64 -13.91 -9.03 -2.32
CA LYS A 64 -14.91 -10.12 -2.23
C LYS A 64 -14.57 -11.31 -3.14
N HIS A 65 -13.45 -11.25 -3.89
CA HIS A 65 -13.26 -12.08 -5.07
C HIS A 65 -12.38 -13.33 -4.89
N ARG A 66 -11.77 -13.59 -3.71
CA ARG A 66 -10.80 -14.68 -3.55
C ARG A 66 -11.16 -15.73 -2.51
N LEU A 67 -12.39 -15.75 -2.02
CA LEU A 67 -12.80 -16.70 -0.97
C LEU A 67 -12.86 -18.15 -1.46
N ASP A 68 -13.08 -18.37 -2.77
CA ASP A 68 -13.23 -19.69 -3.38
C ASP A 68 -11.99 -20.13 -4.20
N GLU A 69 -10.87 -19.36 -4.11
CA GLU A 69 -9.64 -19.69 -4.84
C GLU A 69 -8.76 -20.66 -4.04
N PHE A 70 -8.08 -21.57 -4.76
CA PHE A 70 -7.01 -22.40 -4.20
C PHE A 70 -5.69 -21.68 -4.30
N PHE A 71 -4.98 -21.57 -3.18
CA PHE A 71 -3.68 -20.89 -3.10
C PHE A 71 -2.55 -21.85 -3.46
N LYS A 72 -1.46 -21.31 -4.03
CA LYS A 72 -0.32 -22.08 -4.53
C LYS A 72 0.61 -22.53 -3.41
N ASP A 73 0.73 -21.73 -2.35
CA ASP A 73 1.66 -21.99 -1.25
C ASP A 73 1.19 -21.39 0.08
N VAL A 74 1.94 -21.70 1.14
CA VAL A 74 1.66 -21.25 2.51
C VAL A 74 1.75 -19.73 2.64
N SER A 75 2.65 -19.06 1.91
CA SER A 75 2.84 -17.60 2.00
C SER A 75 1.62 -16.87 1.44
N GLU A 76 1.08 -17.34 0.31
CA GLU A 76 -0.14 -16.80 -0.30
C GLU A 76 -1.35 -17.01 0.61
N THR A 77 -1.49 -18.22 1.18
CA THR A 77 -2.56 -18.54 2.14
C THR A 77 -2.48 -17.66 3.39
N THR A 78 -1.28 -17.47 3.93
CA THR A 78 -1.05 -16.65 5.12
C THR A 78 -1.38 -15.18 4.83
N ALA A 79 -0.92 -14.65 3.70
CA ALA A 79 -1.21 -13.28 3.28
C ALA A 79 -2.73 -13.05 3.15
N MET A 80 -3.44 -13.98 2.48
CA MET A 80 -4.89 -13.92 2.34
C MET A 80 -5.61 -13.97 3.68
N SER A 81 -5.21 -14.89 4.55
CA SER A 81 -5.83 -15.05 5.88
C SER A 81 -5.66 -13.81 6.74
N ALA A 82 -4.48 -13.20 6.72
CA ALA A 82 -4.20 -11.98 7.48
C ALA A 82 -5.06 -10.80 6.98
N VAL A 83 -5.09 -10.57 5.66
CA VAL A 83 -5.90 -9.48 5.09
C VAL A 83 -7.39 -9.74 5.27
N TYR A 84 -7.84 -11.00 5.10
CA TYR A 84 -9.24 -11.35 5.33
C TYR A 84 -9.66 -11.08 6.77
N ALA A 85 -8.86 -11.54 7.76
CA ALA A 85 -9.13 -11.30 9.17
C ALA A 85 -9.18 -9.80 9.48
N ALA A 86 -8.21 -9.04 8.99
CA ALA A 86 -8.14 -7.60 9.19
C ALA A 86 -9.35 -6.86 8.59
N ASN A 87 -9.79 -7.22 7.38
CA ASN A 87 -10.96 -6.63 6.73
C ASN A 87 -12.28 -6.89 7.47
N HIS A 88 -12.35 -7.96 8.30
CA HIS A 88 -13.58 -8.37 9.00
C HIS A 88 -13.55 -8.07 10.51
N LEU A 89 -12.48 -7.49 11.01
CA LEU A 89 -12.35 -7.05 12.40
C LEU A 89 -12.32 -5.52 12.47
N PRO A 90 -13.43 -4.85 12.83
CA PRO A 90 -13.54 -3.39 12.77
C PRO A 90 -12.53 -2.63 13.65
N THR A 91 -11.94 -3.30 14.62
CA THR A 91 -10.96 -2.72 15.56
C THR A 91 -9.55 -2.66 14.99
N ILE A 92 -9.25 -3.42 13.94
CA ILE A 92 -7.93 -3.45 13.31
C ILE A 92 -7.64 -2.13 12.58
N LYS A 93 -6.44 -1.58 12.79
CA LYS A 93 -5.99 -0.32 12.19
C LYS A 93 -4.89 -0.50 11.15
N ALA A 94 -4.14 -1.58 11.25
CA ALA A 94 -3.05 -1.89 10.32
C ALA A 94 -2.77 -3.39 10.30
N ILE A 95 -2.11 -3.83 9.23
CA ILE A 95 -1.54 -5.18 9.12
C ILE A 95 -0.02 -5.03 9.18
N VAL A 96 0.64 -5.77 10.06
CA VAL A 96 2.10 -5.69 10.21
C VAL A 96 2.73 -6.99 9.74
N GLY A 97 3.71 -6.88 8.83
CA GLY A 97 4.44 -8.03 8.32
C GLY A 97 5.95 -7.85 8.44
N LEU A 98 6.59 -8.77 9.18
CA LEU A 98 8.05 -8.88 9.16
C LEU A 98 8.49 -9.68 7.94
N THR A 99 9.46 -9.19 7.20
CA THR A 99 9.89 -9.83 5.95
C THR A 99 11.37 -9.62 5.66
N GLU A 100 12.02 -10.63 5.09
CA GLU A 100 13.38 -10.52 4.57
C GLU A 100 13.37 -10.09 3.09
N SER A 101 12.48 -10.67 2.28
CA SER A 101 12.43 -10.50 0.82
C SER A 101 11.35 -9.53 0.32
N GLY A 102 10.35 -9.18 1.16
CA GLY A 102 9.19 -8.39 0.74
C GLY A 102 8.06 -9.21 0.10
N THR A 103 8.18 -10.54 -0.03
CA THR A 103 7.19 -11.39 -0.71
C THR A 103 5.83 -11.37 -0.02
N THR A 104 5.77 -11.53 1.29
CA THR A 104 4.49 -11.56 2.02
C THR A 104 3.73 -10.22 1.93
N PRO A 105 4.35 -9.05 2.17
CA PRO A 105 3.69 -7.77 1.92
C PRO A 105 3.25 -7.56 0.47
N GLN A 106 4.03 -8.05 -0.50
CA GLN A 106 3.64 -8.03 -1.91
C GLN A 106 2.34 -8.81 -2.15
N LEU A 107 2.25 -10.03 -1.63
CA LEU A 107 1.06 -10.87 -1.74
C LEU A 107 -0.14 -10.22 -1.04
N MET A 108 0.06 -9.64 0.16
CA MET A 108 -0.98 -8.88 0.85
C MET A 108 -1.48 -7.69 0.03
N SER A 109 -0.58 -6.96 -0.64
CA SER A 109 -0.93 -5.79 -1.47
C SER A 109 -1.76 -6.13 -2.70
N ARG A 110 -1.81 -7.41 -3.12
CA ARG A 110 -2.68 -7.90 -4.20
C ARG A 110 -4.12 -8.12 -3.74
N ILE A 111 -4.35 -8.09 -2.43
CA ILE A 111 -5.68 -8.28 -1.85
C ILE A 111 -6.21 -6.90 -1.46
N THR A 112 -7.43 -6.60 -1.87
CA THR A 112 -8.02 -5.28 -1.62
C THR A 112 -8.32 -5.11 -0.13
N THR A 113 -7.75 -4.06 0.44
CA THR A 113 -7.99 -3.62 1.81
C THR A 113 -7.84 -2.09 1.90
N SER A 114 -8.59 -1.47 2.78
CA SER A 114 -8.42 -0.05 3.15
C SER A 114 -7.39 0.14 4.26
N LEU A 115 -6.91 -0.95 4.87
CA LEU A 115 -5.95 -0.91 5.96
C LEU A 115 -4.52 -0.79 5.42
N PRO A 116 -3.66 0.01 6.04
CA PRO A 116 -2.25 0.06 5.68
C PRO A 116 -1.55 -1.26 6.02
N ILE A 117 -0.68 -1.71 5.13
CA ILE A 117 0.21 -2.86 5.34
C ILE A 117 1.57 -2.33 5.72
N ILE A 118 1.95 -2.44 6.97
CA ILE A 118 3.26 -1.99 7.46
C ILE A 118 4.24 -3.14 7.30
N ALA A 119 5.17 -3.00 6.36
CA ALA A 119 6.15 -4.03 6.01
C ALA A 119 7.51 -3.70 6.62
N MET A 120 7.95 -4.52 7.58
CA MET A 120 9.15 -4.27 8.35
C MET A 120 10.30 -5.18 7.91
N SER A 121 11.46 -4.59 7.62
CA SER A 121 12.67 -5.32 7.23
C SER A 121 13.92 -4.57 7.65
N LYS A 122 15.01 -5.32 7.88
CA LYS A 122 16.36 -4.75 8.07
C LYS A 122 17.08 -4.44 6.75
N HIS A 123 16.57 -4.92 5.62
CA HIS A 123 17.21 -4.79 4.31
C HIS A 123 16.70 -3.55 3.57
N ILE A 124 17.54 -2.55 3.41
CA ILE A 124 17.19 -1.28 2.73
C ILE A 124 16.72 -1.51 1.30
N ALA A 125 17.34 -2.44 0.55
CA ALA A 125 16.92 -2.77 -0.81
C ALA A 125 15.47 -3.31 -0.83
N THR A 126 15.11 -4.16 0.14
CA THR A 126 13.75 -4.67 0.30
C THR A 126 12.76 -3.55 0.64
N LEU A 127 13.13 -2.64 1.55
CA LEU A 127 12.29 -1.49 1.91
C LEU A 127 12.03 -0.59 0.69
N ASN A 128 13.07 -0.28 -0.10
CA ASN A 128 12.94 0.53 -1.30
C ASN A 128 12.00 -0.11 -2.35
N MET A 129 12.08 -1.42 -2.52
CA MET A 129 11.20 -2.18 -3.40
C MET A 129 9.75 -2.15 -2.90
N MET A 130 9.54 -2.39 -1.60
CA MET A 130 8.21 -2.41 -1.00
C MET A 130 7.51 -1.03 -0.99
N ALA A 131 8.27 0.06 -1.05
CA ALA A 131 7.73 1.41 -1.19
C ALA A 131 6.92 1.63 -2.48
N LEU A 132 7.10 0.76 -3.48
CA LEU A 132 6.35 0.79 -4.73
C LEU A 132 5.06 -0.06 -4.69
N TYR A 133 4.85 -0.86 -3.65
CA TYR A 133 3.65 -1.70 -3.56
C TYR A 133 2.46 -0.92 -3.04
N ARG A 134 1.31 -1.13 -3.66
CA ARG A 134 0.06 -0.49 -3.26
C ARG A 134 -0.30 -0.78 -1.80
N GLY A 135 -0.58 0.26 -1.03
CA GLY A 135 -1.02 0.15 0.37
C GLY A 135 0.06 -0.33 1.34
N VAL A 136 1.32 -0.45 0.90
CA VAL A 136 2.44 -0.90 1.74
C VAL A 136 3.24 0.31 2.23
N ILE A 137 3.47 0.34 3.53
CA ILE A 137 4.35 1.32 4.20
C ILE A 137 5.58 0.57 4.69
N PRO A 138 6.76 0.75 4.06
CA PRO A 138 7.98 0.11 4.50
C PRO A 138 8.54 0.80 5.76
N LEU A 139 8.95 0.01 6.75
CA LEU A 139 9.57 0.50 7.97
C LEU A 139 10.84 -0.31 8.27
N TYR A 140 11.93 0.38 8.57
CA TYR A 140 13.16 -0.29 8.98
C TYR A 140 13.00 -0.92 10.36
N PHE A 141 13.29 -2.21 10.46
CA PHE A 141 13.30 -2.93 11.72
C PHE A 141 14.22 -4.15 11.63
N ASP A 142 15.14 -4.27 12.59
CA ASP A 142 16.06 -5.39 12.68
C ASP A 142 15.62 -6.38 13.76
N SER A 143 14.82 -7.36 13.37
CA SER A 143 14.28 -8.41 14.26
C SER A 143 15.36 -9.25 14.94
N THR A 144 16.59 -9.26 14.42
CA THR A 144 17.70 -10.03 15.02
C THR A 144 18.22 -9.41 16.32
N LYS A 145 17.84 -8.15 16.59
CA LYS A 145 18.21 -7.44 17.84
C LYS A 145 17.21 -7.66 18.96
N SER A 146 16.03 -8.19 18.65
CA SER A 146 15.02 -8.49 19.67
C SER A 146 15.41 -9.69 20.51
N LEU A 147 15.19 -9.60 21.82
CA LEU A 147 15.37 -10.73 22.72
C LEU A 147 14.29 -11.79 22.45
N PRO A 148 14.57 -13.09 22.76
CA PRO A 148 13.58 -14.13 22.66
C PRO A 148 12.31 -13.78 23.44
N GLY A 149 11.16 -13.79 22.76
CA GLY A 149 9.86 -13.44 23.33
C GLY A 149 9.52 -11.94 23.40
N ALA A 150 10.46 -11.04 23.10
CA ALA A 150 10.22 -9.60 23.10
C ALA A 150 9.82 -9.04 21.72
N LEU A 151 9.93 -9.82 20.66
CA LEU A 151 9.76 -9.37 19.27
C LEU A 151 8.44 -8.59 19.04
N THR A 152 7.34 -9.11 19.52
CA THR A 152 6.03 -8.44 19.37
C THR A 152 6.00 -7.10 20.08
N PHE A 153 6.59 -7.01 21.27
CA PHE A 153 6.67 -5.76 22.01
C PHE A 153 7.56 -4.74 21.30
N ASP A 154 8.74 -5.15 20.82
CA ASP A 154 9.68 -4.29 20.10
C ASP A 154 9.07 -3.76 18.80
N VAL A 155 8.31 -4.60 18.08
CA VAL A 155 7.55 -4.19 16.88
C VAL A 155 6.53 -3.12 17.22
N ILE A 156 5.73 -3.31 18.28
CA ILE A 156 4.72 -2.33 18.72
C ILE A 156 5.37 -1.01 19.10
N GLU A 157 6.48 -1.04 19.85
CA GLU A 157 7.20 0.17 20.22
C GLU A 157 7.76 0.91 18.98
N ALA A 158 8.37 0.20 18.04
CA ALA A 158 8.84 0.79 16.78
C ALA A 158 7.71 1.45 15.97
N LEU A 159 6.52 0.86 15.97
CA LEU A 159 5.34 1.42 15.32
C LEU A 159 4.81 2.68 16.01
N LYS A 160 4.84 2.73 17.34
CA LYS A 160 4.50 3.92 18.12
C LYS A 160 5.51 5.05 17.90
N GLU A 161 6.81 4.73 17.95
CA GLU A 161 7.88 5.71 17.69
C GLU A 161 7.79 6.31 16.28
N SER A 162 7.39 5.52 15.29
CA SER A 162 7.17 6.01 13.93
C SER A 162 5.87 6.79 13.74
N GLY A 163 5.01 6.86 14.76
CA GLY A 163 3.70 7.53 14.70
C GLY A 163 2.64 6.79 13.88
N LEU A 164 2.91 5.53 13.50
CA LEU A 164 1.99 4.70 12.72
C LEU A 164 0.90 4.04 13.56
N LEU A 165 1.12 3.93 14.88
CA LEU A 165 0.14 3.43 15.84
C LEU A 165 -0.01 4.37 17.03
N GLN A 166 -1.21 4.37 17.62
CA GLN A 166 -1.53 5.09 18.83
C GLN A 166 -1.95 4.12 19.96
N VAL A 167 -1.92 4.60 21.19
CA VAL A 167 -2.38 3.79 22.33
C VAL A 167 -3.87 3.49 22.20
N GLY A 168 -4.23 2.21 22.19
CA GLY A 168 -5.61 1.72 22.01
C GLY A 168 -5.91 1.15 20.61
N ASP A 169 -5.02 1.30 19.63
CA ASP A 169 -5.14 0.64 18.32
C ASP A 169 -4.91 -0.88 18.42
N GLN A 170 -5.55 -1.63 17.53
CA GLN A 170 -5.44 -3.09 17.40
C GLN A 170 -5.01 -3.46 15.97
#